data_13659a701c07bccbeaee6a3ebe9e5900
#
_entry.id   13659a701c07bccbeaee6a3ebe9e5900
#
_cell.length_a   1.000
_cell.length_b   1.000
_cell.length_c   1.000
_cell.angle_alpha   90.00
_cell.angle_beta   90.00
_cell.angle_gamma   90.00
#
_symmetry.space_group_name_H-M   'P 1'
#
loop_
_entity.id
_entity.type
_entity.pdbx_description
1 polymer ?
#
loop_
_entity_poly.entity_id
_entity_poly.type
_entity_poly.pdbx_seq_one_letter_code
_entity_poly.pdbx_strand_id
1 'polypeptide(L)'
;SKIDEKKVTTYLTADAAKDYKAAENEVVETVDAVPANTKLIDVYDGKVSMESFVASLDDTQLANLANGISGASTSGDTWGADANSVTGAAGETSQLYFNSLGIPNTVEADGPAGIRVTAETTDKDGNAVYNYCTAFPIGTLLAQTWNTDLVNRVGKAIGEEMVEIGVTLWLAPGMNIHRDPLCGRNFEYYSEDPLITGKMAAAITEGCQSEGVSITLKHFTTNNKETNRNSSDSRVSERALREIYLKGFEIAVKEAQPWSIMTSYNFLNGIETSENKDLLTNITRGEWGYEGIFMTDWGNNSNHAREVLAGNDVKMPSGSPATLKAALKKGILKRSDLEDCAERLVKMIMKVNIFKEKILNPVTVAIGDDTYFKAAENILWSQTARGENTSDEDGGKDLGYCDAGAWTQYQINVAKSGTYSLSARSASNAGGGAFDILADGTKIASFKAVNTGGWQKWTTLEAQQIKLEAGVHTLRIEFTESGSNLNWLHFVRQSEYIENLEKLYKAWASQDLS
;
A
#
# COMPACT_ATOMS: atom_id res chain seq x y z
N SER A 1 13.65 -42.72 -23.09
CA SER A 1 13.35 -42.15 -24.41
C SER A 1 13.84 -40.69 -24.40
N LYS A 2 14.73 -40.35 -25.32
CA LYS A 2 15.11 -38.95 -25.55
C LYS A 2 13.85 -38.21 -25.96
N ILE A 3 13.43 -37.25 -25.13
CA ILE A 3 12.39 -36.30 -25.51
C ILE A 3 12.95 -35.50 -26.67
N ASP A 4 12.29 -35.54 -27.81
CA ASP A 4 12.66 -34.76 -28.99
C ASP A 4 12.41 -33.29 -28.65
N GLU A 5 13.46 -32.53 -28.40
CA GLU A 5 13.42 -31.10 -28.06
C GLU A 5 12.68 -30.28 -29.10
N LYS A 6 12.52 -30.77 -30.33
CA LYS A 6 11.72 -30.14 -31.40
C LYS A 6 10.20 -30.31 -31.20
N LYS A 7 9.77 -31.19 -30.28
CA LYS A 7 8.36 -31.41 -29.96
C LYS A 7 7.90 -30.80 -28.63
N VAL A 8 8.74 -30.02 -27.98
CA VAL A 8 8.29 -29.15 -26.90
C VAL A 8 7.48 -28.04 -27.55
N THR A 9 6.21 -28.29 -27.75
CA THR A 9 5.27 -27.28 -28.21
C THR A 9 5.16 -26.26 -27.15
N THR A 10 5.63 -25.14 -27.46
CA THR A 10 5.75 -24.06 -26.57
C THR A 10 4.55 -23.17 -26.74
N TYR A 11 3.54 -23.42 -25.97
CA TYR A 11 2.52 -22.44 -25.64
C TYR A 11 3.14 -21.11 -25.25
N LEU A 12 4.25 -21.19 -24.58
CA LEU A 12 4.94 -20.11 -23.90
C LEU A 12 6.29 -19.87 -24.59
N THR A 13 6.29 -19.46 -25.85
CA THR A 13 7.51 -19.15 -26.60
C THR A 13 7.80 -17.67 -26.61
N ALA A 14 9.08 -17.32 -26.72
CA ALA A 14 9.51 -15.94 -26.94
C ALA A 14 8.86 -15.30 -28.19
N ASP A 15 8.43 -16.10 -29.18
CA ASP A 15 7.77 -15.60 -30.38
C ASP A 15 6.31 -15.23 -30.13
N ALA A 16 5.57 -15.94 -29.27
CA ALA A 16 4.23 -15.57 -28.85
C ALA A 16 4.19 -14.20 -28.14
N ALA A 17 5.24 -13.87 -27.38
CA ALA A 17 5.36 -12.56 -26.74
C ALA A 17 5.76 -11.43 -27.71
N LYS A 18 6.44 -11.75 -28.82
CA LYS A 18 6.86 -10.76 -29.83
C LYS A 18 5.73 -10.34 -30.76
N ASP A 19 4.80 -11.26 -31.05
CA ASP A 19 3.75 -11.06 -32.05
C ASP A 19 2.42 -10.59 -31.45
N TYR A 20 2.37 -10.32 -30.15
CA TYR A 20 1.16 -9.80 -29.53
C TYR A 20 0.91 -8.36 -30.02
N LYS A 21 -0.03 -8.25 -30.97
CA LYS A 21 -0.69 -6.99 -31.33
C LYS A 21 -2.05 -6.97 -30.64
N ALA A 22 -2.33 -5.90 -29.94
CA ALA A 22 -3.66 -5.69 -29.42
C ALA A 22 -4.69 -5.83 -30.56
N ALA A 23 -5.80 -6.55 -30.32
CA ALA A 23 -6.83 -6.75 -31.32
C ALA A 23 -7.34 -5.40 -31.84
N GLU A 24 -7.35 -5.22 -33.16
CA GLU A 24 -7.68 -3.95 -33.80
C GLU A 24 -9.17 -3.53 -33.67
N ASN A 25 -10.02 -4.40 -33.11
CA ASN A 25 -11.49 -4.24 -33.10
C ASN A 25 -12.12 -4.48 -31.72
N GLU A 26 -11.50 -3.99 -30.62
CA GLU A 26 -12.22 -3.93 -29.36
C GLU A 26 -13.28 -2.82 -29.40
N VAL A 27 -14.54 -3.21 -29.19
CA VAL A 27 -15.62 -2.26 -28.95
C VAL A 27 -15.28 -1.56 -27.63
N VAL A 28 -14.92 -0.29 -27.69
CA VAL A 28 -14.80 0.55 -26.49
C VAL A 28 -16.23 0.73 -25.98
N GLU A 29 -16.58 0.04 -24.91
CA GLU A 29 -17.83 0.32 -24.21
C GLU A 29 -17.77 1.77 -23.72
N THR A 30 -18.82 2.52 -24.04
CA THR A 30 -18.95 3.90 -23.51
C THR A 30 -19.31 3.79 -22.03
N VAL A 31 -18.39 4.19 -21.19
CA VAL A 31 -18.55 4.19 -19.74
C VAL A 31 -19.17 5.52 -19.31
N ASP A 32 -20.08 5.48 -18.35
CA ASP A 32 -20.73 6.67 -17.82
C ASP A 32 -19.72 7.62 -17.16
N ALA A 33 -19.88 8.92 -17.42
CA ALA A 33 -19.07 9.93 -16.77
C ALA A 33 -19.37 9.95 -15.25
N VAL A 34 -18.32 9.96 -14.44
CA VAL A 34 -18.47 10.05 -12.98
C VAL A 34 -18.44 11.50 -12.49
N PRO A 35 -19.14 11.83 -11.40
CA PRO A 35 -19.07 13.13 -10.77
C PRO A 35 -17.63 13.54 -10.42
N ALA A 36 -17.33 14.83 -10.50
CA ALA A 36 -16.08 15.35 -9.98
C ALA A 36 -15.94 14.98 -8.48
N ASN A 37 -14.73 14.65 -8.05
CA ASN A 37 -14.41 14.18 -6.69
C ASN A 37 -14.96 12.79 -6.30
N THR A 38 -15.38 11.96 -7.25
CA THR A 38 -15.70 10.56 -7.00
C THR A 38 -14.51 9.84 -6.35
N LYS A 39 -14.78 9.06 -5.30
CA LYS A 39 -13.79 8.30 -4.55
C LYS A 39 -14.10 6.81 -4.56
N LEU A 40 -13.12 5.99 -4.20
CA LEU A 40 -13.28 4.53 -4.14
C LEU A 40 -14.41 4.09 -3.21
N ILE A 41 -14.75 4.88 -2.17
CA ILE A 41 -15.92 4.63 -1.32
C ILE A 41 -17.24 4.66 -2.11
N ASP A 42 -17.35 5.49 -3.14
CA ASP A 42 -18.56 5.57 -3.95
C ASP A 42 -18.75 4.30 -4.81
N VAL A 43 -17.64 3.64 -5.18
CA VAL A 43 -17.67 2.31 -5.81
C VAL A 43 -18.08 1.25 -4.79
N TYR A 44 -17.51 1.28 -3.60
CA TYR A 44 -17.84 0.34 -2.52
C TYR A 44 -19.33 0.42 -2.14
N ASP A 45 -19.89 1.63 -2.10
CA ASP A 45 -21.31 1.88 -1.80
C ASP A 45 -22.24 1.56 -3.00
N GLY A 46 -21.70 1.19 -4.16
CA GLY A 46 -22.47 0.91 -5.38
C GLY A 46 -23.09 2.14 -6.04
N LYS A 47 -22.62 3.36 -5.72
CA LYS A 47 -23.07 4.62 -6.34
C LYS A 47 -22.48 4.83 -7.74
N VAL A 48 -21.29 4.28 -7.97
CA VAL A 48 -20.52 4.36 -9.21
C VAL A 48 -20.01 2.95 -9.53
N SER A 49 -20.03 2.54 -10.81
CA SER A 49 -19.43 1.26 -11.18
C SER A 49 -17.90 1.32 -11.12
N MET A 50 -17.25 0.19 -10.96
CA MET A 50 -15.78 0.08 -10.95
C MET A 50 -15.21 0.54 -12.29
N GLU A 51 -15.79 0.12 -13.38
CA GLU A 51 -15.38 0.47 -14.74
C GLU A 51 -15.46 2.00 -14.95
N SER A 52 -16.56 2.64 -14.51
CA SER A 52 -16.71 4.10 -14.61
C SER A 52 -15.69 4.84 -13.75
N PHE A 53 -15.44 4.34 -12.54
CA PHE A 53 -14.42 4.92 -11.66
C PHE A 53 -13.02 4.85 -12.28
N VAL A 54 -12.61 3.68 -12.75
CA VAL A 54 -11.28 3.48 -13.35
C VAL A 54 -11.12 4.27 -14.65
N ALA A 55 -12.17 4.30 -15.50
CA ALA A 55 -12.17 5.11 -16.73
C ALA A 55 -12.06 6.63 -16.48
N SER A 56 -12.43 7.10 -15.29
CA SER A 56 -12.28 8.51 -14.89
C SER A 56 -10.86 8.92 -14.53
N LEU A 57 -9.97 7.96 -14.24
CA LEU A 57 -8.58 8.23 -13.86
C LEU A 57 -7.80 8.73 -15.09
N ASP A 58 -6.88 9.65 -14.90
CA ASP A 58 -5.98 10.08 -15.98
C ASP A 58 -4.82 9.08 -16.21
N ASP A 59 -4.11 9.21 -17.34
CA ASP A 59 -3.01 8.32 -17.71
C ASP A 59 -1.86 8.34 -16.69
N THR A 60 -1.69 9.43 -15.94
CA THR A 60 -0.67 9.52 -14.89
C THR A 60 -1.10 8.76 -13.65
N GLN A 61 -2.37 8.85 -13.28
CA GLN A 61 -2.95 8.11 -12.17
C GLN A 61 -2.89 6.60 -12.44
N LEU A 62 -3.32 6.18 -13.62
CA LEU A 62 -3.24 4.77 -14.04
C LEU A 62 -1.80 4.24 -14.03
N ALA A 63 -0.87 4.97 -14.62
CA ALA A 63 0.54 4.57 -14.66
C ALA A 63 1.18 4.50 -13.27
N ASN A 64 0.78 5.36 -12.34
CA ASN A 64 1.28 5.33 -10.97
C ASN A 64 0.68 4.18 -10.14
N LEU A 65 -0.57 3.80 -10.39
CA LEU A 65 -1.19 2.64 -9.73
C LEU A 65 -0.54 1.32 -10.14
N ALA A 66 -0.08 1.20 -11.38
CA ALA A 66 0.67 0.02 -11.84
C ALA A 66 2.12 -0.03 -11.32
N ASN A 67 2.49 0.83 -10.38
CA ASN A 67 3.85 1.02 -9.91
C ASN A 67 3.94 0.96 -8.39
N GLY A 68 4.83 0.12 -7.87
CA GLY A 68 5.22 0.16 -6.46
C GLY A 68 6.05 1.39 -6.14
N ILE A 69 6.18 1.70 -4.87
CA ILE A 69 7.02 2.78 -4.37
C ILE A 69 8.12 2.17 -3.51
N SER A 70 9.38 2.50 -3.85
CA SER A 70 10.49 2.29 -2.94
C SER A 70 10.71 3.55 -2.12
N GLY A 71 10.67 3.40 -0.79
CA GLY A 71 11.13 4.41 0.13
C GLY A 71 12.66 4.49 0.15
N ALA A 72 13.18 5.55 0.76
CA ALA A 72 14.60 5.58 1.10
C ALA A 72 14.85 4.49 2.16
N SER A 73 15.63 3.46 1.81
CA SER A 73 16.08 2.46 2.78
C SER A 73 16.71 3.19 3.98
N THR A 74 16.08 3.08 5.13
CA THR A 74 16.54 3.73 6.37
C THR A 74 17.47 2.85 7.19
N SER A 75 17.65 1.58 6.77
CA SER A 75 18.60 0.67 7.41
C SER A 75 19.45 -0.04 6.37
N GLY A 76 20.76 0.23 6.36
CA GLY A 76 21.71 -0.40 5.43
C GLY A 76 21.87 -1.92 5.57
N ASP A 77 21.16 -2.55 6.50
CA ASP A 77 21.35 -3.95 6.88
C ASP A 77 20.25 -4.91 6.36
N THR A 78 19.13 -4.40 5.84
CA THR A 78 18.03 -5.25 5.39
C THR A 78 17.73 -5.00 3.92
N TRP A 79 18.15 -5.91 3.07
CA TRP A 79 17.83 -5.88 1.63
C TRP A 79 16.31 -5.94 1.41
N GLY A 80 15.76 -5.02 0.63
CA GLY A 80 14.32 -4.94 0.36
C GLY A 80 13.51 -4.29 1.50
N ALA A 81 14.10 -3.42 2.31
CA ALA A 81 13.40 -2.64 3.34
C ALA A 81 13.02 -1.26 2.77
N ASP A 82 12.07 -1.23 1.82
CA ASP A 82 11.80 -0.05 0.99
C ASP A 82 10.47 0.67 1.32
N ALA A 83 9.70 0.19 2.31
CA ALA A 83 8.45 0.82 2.71
C ALA A 83 8.67 2.07 3.58
N ASN A 84 7.83 3.08 3.38
CA ASN A 84 7.82 4.31 4.21
C ASN A 84 6.90 4.18 5.43
N SER A 85 5.79 3.43 5.31
CA SER A 85 4.75 3.36 6.35
C SER A 85 5.13 2.42 7.49
N VAL A 86 5.87 1.34 7.22
CA VAL A 86 6.35 0.38 8.22
C VAL A 86 7.84 0.17 8.02
N THR A 87 8.64 0.58 9.00
CA THR A 87 10.11 0.50 8.93
C THR A 87 10.59 -0.93 8.75
N GLY A 88 11.33 -1.18 7.68
CA GLY A 88 11.86 -2.50 7.35
C GLY A 88 10.93 -3.42 6.58
N ALA A 89 9.71 -2.99 6.26
CA ALA A 89 8.85 -3.68 5.30
C ALA A 89 9.40 -3.54 3.87
N ALA A 90 9.02 -4.47 2.99
CA ALA A 90 9.69 -4.66 1.70
C ALA A 90 9.31 -3.61 0.64
N GLY A 91 8.10 -3.07 0.68
CA GLY A 91 7.62 -2.09 -0.28
C GLY A 91 6.20 -1.64 -0.01
N GLU A 92 5.70 -0.79 -0.88
CA GLU A 92 4.35 -0.22 -0.80
C GLU A 92 3.77 0.00 -2.20
N THR A 93 2.44 0.04 -2.29
CA THR A 93 1.76 0.62 -3.45
C THR A 93 1.68 2.14 -3.34
N SER A 94 1.15 2.80 -4.39
CA SER A 94 1.13 4.26 -4.46
C SER A 94 0.38 4.92 -3.31
N GLN A 95 1.03 5.85 -2.63
CA GLN A 95 0.45 6.68 -1.58
C GLN A 95 -0.29 7.92 -2.12
N LEU A 96 -0.19 8.23 -3.41
CA LEU A 96 -0.57 9.52 -3.99
C LEU A 96 -2.07 9.79 -4.02
N TYR A 97 -2.91 8.74 -3.91
CA TYR A 97 -4.31 8.82 -4.28
C TYR A 97 -5.30 8.64 -3.13
N PHE A 98 -4.81 8.59 -1.89
CA PHE A 98 -5.69 8.46 -0.73
C PHE A 98 -6.70 9.62 -0.63
N ASN A 99 -6.22 10.85 -0.65
CA ASN A 99 -7.09 12.02 -0.49
C ASN A 99 -7.96 12.33 -1.69
N SER A 100 -7.37 12.26 -2.89
CA SER A 100 -8.11 12.60 -4.11
C SER A 100 -9.08 11.51 -4.53
N LEU A 101 -8.71 10.25 -4.37
CA LEU A 101 -9.47 9.10 -4.88
C LEU A 101 -9.94 8.12 -3.79
N GLY A 102 -9.53 8.29 -2.54
CA GLY A 102 -9.85 7.34 -1.46
C GLY A 102 -9.18 5.99 -1.62
N ILE A 103 -8.01 5.93 -2.29
CA ILE A 103 -7.23 4.70 -2.50
C ILE A 103 -6.10 4.65 -1.49
N PRO A 104 -6.18 3.86 -0.40
CA PRO A 104 -5.06 3.69 0.53
C PRO A 104 -3.94 2.87 -0.12
N ASN A 105 -2.70 3.13 0.28
CA ASN A 105 -1.57 2.27 -0.08
C ASN A 105 -1.64 0.94 0.66
N THR A 106 -1.03 -0.07 0.08
CA THR A 106 -0.73 -1.34 0.76
C THR A 106 0.73 -1.37 1.18
N VAL A 107 1.06 -2.12 2.22
CA VAL A 107 2.41 -2.32 2.73
C VAL A 107 2.75 -3.80 2.63
N GLU A 108 3.83 -4.11 1.92
CA GLU A 108 4.31 -5.46 1.66
C GLU A 108 5.46 -5.81 2.60
N ALA A 109 5.33 -6.90 3.37
CA ALA A 109 6.41 -7.45 4.17
C ALA A 109 6.84 -8.83 3.70
N ASP A 110 8.16 -9.03 3.61
CA ASP A 110 8.74 -10.33 3.30
C ASP A 110 8.79 -11.23 4.55
N GLY A 111 9.24 -12.46 4.40
CA GLY A 111 9.47 -13.42 5.46
C GLY A 111 8.58 -14.65 5.41
N PRO A 112 8.91 -15.71 4.61
CA PRO A 112 8.09 -16.92 4.49
C PRO A 112 7.91 -17.73 5.78
N ALA A 113 8.72 -17.47 6.79
CA ALA A 113 8.61 -18.09 8.13
C ALA A 113 8.20 -17.09 9.22
N GLY A 114 7.46 -16.04 8.85
CA GLY A 114 7.00 -14.96 9.71
C GLY A 114 7.34 -13.58 9.14
N ILE A 115 6.63 -12.57 9.59
CA ILE A 115 6.78 -11.19 9.08
C ILE A 115 8.18 -10.66 9.36
N ARG A 116 8.82 -10.06 8.34
CA ARG A 116 10.12 -9.42 8.44
C ARG A 116 10.00 -7.90 8.32
N VAL A 117 10.17 -7.23 9.43
CA VAL A 117 10.31 -5.78 9.54
C VAL A 117 11.55 -5.45 10.36
N THR A 118 11.89 -4.17 10.54
CA THR A 118 13.03 -3.80 11.40
C THR A 118 12.76 -4.24 12.83
N ALA A 119 13.60 -5.17 13.33
CA ALA A 119 13.42 -5.79 14.62
C ALA A 119 13.67 -4.83 15.79
N GLU A 120 14.56 -3.86 15.61
CA GLU A 120 14.95 -2.92 16.66
C GLU A 120 14.89 -1.49 16.10
N THR A 121 14.19 -0.63 16.81
CA THR A 121 14.16 0.82 16.62
C THR A 121 14.57 1.49 17.92
N THR A 122 14.78 2.79 17.92
CA THR A 122 15.18 3.53 19.13
C THR A 122 14.05 4.49 19.49
N ASP A 123 13.64 4.47 20.78
CA ASP A 123 12.71 5.45 21.31
C ASP A 123 13.36 6.83 21.53
N LYS A 124 12.57 7.80 21.99
CA LYS A 124 13.01 9.17 22.27
C LYS A 124 14.13 9.28 23.32
N ASP A 125 14.20 8.30 24.21
CA ASP A 125 15.17 8.28 25.32
C ASP A 125 16.45 7.51 24.95
N GLY A 126 16.52 7.04 23.69
CA GLY A 126 17.63 6.24 23.19
C GLY A 126 17.56 4.75 23.59
N ASN A 127 16.43 4.30 24.14
CA ASN A 127 16.23 2.90 24.46
C ASN A 127 15.83 2.10 23.23
N ALA A 128 16.28 0.86 23.15
CA ALA A 128 15.85 -0.06 22.12
C ALA A 128 14.36 -0.39 22.26
N VAL A 129 13.62 -0.25 21.16
CA VAL A 129 12.24 -0.71 21.02
C VAL A 129 12.24 -1.87 20.04
N TYR A 130 11.75 -3.01 20.48
CA TYR A 130 11.77 -4.23 19.68
C TYR A 130 10.41 -4.49 19.04
N ASN A 131 10.39 -4.63 17.71
CA ASN A 131 9.25 -5.13 16.96
C ASN A 131 9.36 -6.65 16.89
N TYR A 132 8.74 -7.34 17.84
CA TYR A 132 8.77 -8.80 17.86
C TYR A 132 7.83 -9.37 16.81
N CYS A 133 8.42 -9.99 15.78
CA CYS A 133 7.70 -10.80 14.83
C CYS A 133 7.97 -12.27 15.13
N THR A 134 6.93 -13.07 15.13
CA THR A 134 7.02 -14.51 15.45
C THR A 134 7.80 -15.25 14.37
N ALA A 135 8.78 -16.05 14.77
CA ALA A 135 9.43 -17.01 13.91
C ALA A 135 8.57 -18.29 13.86
N PHE A 136 7.75 -18.40 12.83
CA PHE A 136 6.94 -19.59 12.57
C PHE A 136 7.77 -20.73 11.98
N PRO A 137 7.28 -21.98 12.05
CA PRO A 137 7.92 -23.09 11.37
C PRO A 137 8.08 -22.83 9.87
N ILE A 138 9.21 -23.25 9.29
CA ILE A 138 9.47 -23.12 7.86
C ILE A 138 8.47 -23.94 7.01
N GLY A 139 8.26 -23.55 5.75
CA GLY A 139 7.26 -24.16 4.86
C GLY A 139 7.40 -25.67 4.74
N THR A 140 8.64 -26.19 4.59
CA THR A 140 8.90 -27.64 4.54
C THR A 140 8.41 -28.35 5.81
N LEU A 141 8.63 -27.76 6.99
CA LEU A 141 8.19 -28.38 8.26
C LEU A 141 6.65 -28.35 8.38
N LEU A 142 6.02 -27.24 7.99
CA LEU A 142 4.55 -27.16 7.96
C LEU A 142 3.95 -28.23 7.04
N ALA A 143 4.54 -28.42 5.85
CA ALA A 143 4.06 -29.42 4.90
C ALA A 143 4.19 -30.85 5.41
N GLN A 144 5.24 -31.16 6.20
CA GLN A 144 5.43 -32.49 6.81
C GLN A 144 4.37 -32.86 7.82
N THR A 145 3.58 -31.91 8.32
CA THR A 145 2.46 -32.19 9.22
C THR A 145 1.29 -32.86 8.52
N TRP A 146 1.15 -32.69 7.22
CA TRP A 146 0.00 -33.11 6.40
C TRP A 146 -1.35 -32.62 6.96
N ASN A 147 -1.32 -31.54 7.71
CA ASN A 147 -2.48 -31.03 8.44
C ASN A 147 -2.84 -29.62 7.97
N THR A 148 -3.80 -29.52 7.07
CA THR A 148 -4.29 -28.26 6.53
C THR A 148 -4.94 -27.37 7.58
N ASP A 149 -5.62 -27.94 8.60
CA ASP A 149 -6.24 -27.17 9.67
C ASP A 149 -5.19 -26.49 10.55
N LEU A 150 -4.05 -27.16 10.80
CA LEU A 150 -2.92 -26.56 11.51
C LEU A 150 -2.32 -25.42 10.70
N VAL A 151 -2.11 -25.63 9.40
CA VAL A 151 -1.52 -24.63 8.51
C VAL A 151 -2.45 -23.42 8.35
N ASN A 152 -3.76 -23.63 8.29
CA ASN A 152 -4.75 -22.54 8.30
C ASN A 152 -4.63 -21.70 9.59
N ARG A 153 -4.54 -22.34 10.77
CA ARG A 153 -4.35 -21.62 12.04
C ARG A 153 -3.03 -20.84 12.10
N VAL A 154 -1.96 -21.37 11.50
CA VAL A 154 -0.70 -20.63 11.36
C VAL A 154 -0.90 -19.40 10.47
N GLY A 155 -1.59 -19.55 9.34
CA GLY A 155 -1.96 -18.42 8.47
C GLY A 155 -2.75 -17.34 9.21
N LYS A 156 -3.74 -17.76 10.01
CA LYS A 156 -4.53 -16.85 10.83
C LYS A 156 -3.67 -16.08 11.83
N ALA A 157 -2.81 -16.76 12.58
CA ALA A 157 -1.92 -16.11 13.55
C ALA A 157 -0.95 -15.11 12.89
N ILE A 158 -0.46 -15.43 11.69
CA ILE A 158 0.36 -14.48 10.90
C ILE A 158 -0.49 -13.28 10.47
N GLY A 159 -1.72 -13.50 10.04
CA GLY A 159 -2.64 -12.43 9.67
C GLY A 159 -2.94 -11.48 10.83
N GLU A 160 -3.19 -12.01 12.03
CA GLU A 160 -3.37 -11.22 13.25
C GLU A 160 -2.14 -10.36 13.55
N GLU A 161 -0.93 -10.90 13.43
CA GLU A 161 0.33 -10.18 13.63
C GLU A 161 0.54 -9.11 12.54
N MET A 162 0.18 -9.38 11.28
CA MET A 162 0.21 -8.39 10.20
C MET A 162 -0.67 -7.17 10.50
N VAL A 163 -1.88 -7.40 10.99
CA VAL A 163 -2.81 -6.33 11.38
C VAL A 163 -2.18 -5.47 12.48
N GLU A 164 -1.59 -6.07 13.51
CA GLU A 164 -0.97 -5.36 14.61
C GLU A 164 0.22 -4.49 14.16
N ILE A 165 1.03 -4.98 13.21
CA ILE A 165 2.21 -4.28 12.71
C ILE A 165 1.86 -3.22 11.63
N GLY A 166 0.68 -3.31 11.02
CA GLY A 166 0.26 -2.45 9.92
C GLY A 166 0.71 -2.93 8.53
N VAL A 167 1.03 -4.21 8.39
CA VAL A 167 1.35 -4.85 7.11
C VAL A 167 0.08 -5.36 6.46
N THR A 168 -0.11 -5.09 5.18
CA THR A 168 -1.33 -5.46 4.44
C THR A 168 -1.16 -6.62 3.47
N LEU A 169 0.06 -6.82 2.96
CA LEU A 169 0.41 -7.94 2.09
C LEU A 169 1.64 -8.68 2.64
N TRP A 170 1.49 -9.96 2.87
CA TRP A 170 2.59 -10.85 3.20
C TRP A 170 3.17 -11.46 1.92
N LEU A 171 4.48 -11.27 1.67
CA LEU A 171 5.18 -11.82 0.50
C LEU A 171 5.51 -13.30 0.74
N ALA A 172 4.49 -14.10 0.93
CA ALA A 172 4.52 -15.54 1.18
C ALA A 172 3.12 -16.13 0.95
N PRO A 173 2.98 -17.47 0.84
CA PRO A 173 4.02 -18.46 0.96
C PRO A 173 4.88 -18.62 -0.30
N GLY A 174 6.15 -19.05 -0.10
CA GLY A 174 6.91 -19.65 -1.19
C GLY A 174 6.37 -21.05 -1.47
N MET A 175 6.19 -21.42 -2.76
CA MET A 175 5.57 -22.69 -3.10
C MET A 175 6.13 -23.36 -4.37
N ASN A 176 7.35 -23.03 -4.73
CA ASN A 176 8.00 -23.73 -5.83
C ASN A 176 8.31 -25.19 -5.47
N ILE A 177 8.34 -26.06 -6.47
CA ILE A 177 8.56 -27.48 -6.28
C ILE A 177 10.02 -27.77 -5.88
N HIS A 178 10.24 -28.61 -4.87
CA HIS A 178 11.55 -29.13 -4.48
C HIS A 178 12.09 -30.06 -5.56
N ARG A 179 12.66 -29.48 -6.63
CA ARG A 179 13.19 -30.23 -7.75
C ARG A 179 14.67 -30.51 -7.60
N ASP A 180 15.43 -29.52 -7.15
CA ASP A 180 16.86 -29.59 -6.94
C ASP A 180 17.14 -29.54 -5.43
N PRO A 181 17.72 -30.61 -4.83
CA PRO A 181 18.04 -30.60 -3.40
C PRO A 181 19.06 -29.53 -3.00
N LEU A 182 19.81 -28.98 -3.97
CA LEU A 182 20.76 -27.90 -3.74
C LEU A 182 20.14 -26.50 -3.91
N CYS A 183 18.85 -26.39 -4.18
CA CYS A 183 18.17 -25.10 -4.21
C CYS A 183 18.16 -24.47 -2.82
N GLY A 184 18.79 -23.31 -2.67
CA GLY A 184 18.98 -22.63 -1.39
C GLY A 184 17.69 -22.15 -0.72
N ARG A 185 16.54 -22.18 -1.42
CA ARG A 185 15.24 -21.76 -0.93
C ARG A 185 14.25 -22.89 -0.65
N ASN A 186 14.68 -24.16 -0.76
CA ASN A 186 13.79 -25.28 -0.46
C ASN A 186 13.20 -25.24 0.94
N PHE A 187 13.90 -24.66 1.93
CA PHE A 187 13.42 -24.57 3.30
C PHE A 187 12.10 -23.78 3.41
N GLU A 188 11.90 -22.75 2.59
CA GLU A 188 10.68 -21.93 2.59
C GLU A 188 9.55 -22.51 1.72
N TYR A 189 9.87 -23.44 0.82
CA TYR A 189 8.92 -24.12 -0.03
C TYR A 189 8.33 -25.36 0.67
N TYR A 190 7.21 -25.89 0.19
CA TYR A 190 6.50 -26.94 0.90
C TYR A 190 6.97 -28.35 0.58
N SER A 191 7.02 -28.75 -0.71
CA SER A 191 7.23 -30.13 -1.10
C SER A 191 7.72 -30.27 -2.56
N GLU A 192 8.16 -31.47 -2.91
CA GLU A 192 8.31 -31.91 -4.31
C GLU A 192 6.96 -32.31 -4.93
N ASP A 193 5.96 -32.59 -4.10
CA ASP A 193 4.62 -32.97 -4.51
C ASP A 193 3.75 -31.74 -4.70
N PRO A 194 3.22 -31.47 -5.92
CA PRO A 194 2.38 -30.33 -6.19
C PRO A 194 1.02 -30.37 -5.47
N LEU A 195 0.51 -31.55 -5.12
CA LEU A 195 -0.73 -31.66 -4.35
C LEU A 195 -0.54 -31.17 -2.92
N ILE A 196 0.50 -31.67 -2.24
CA ILE A 196 0.86 -31.23 -0.88
C ILE A 196 1.13 -29.71 -0.91
N THR A 197 1.95 -29.25 -1.83
CA THR A 197 2.27 -27.84 -1.99
C THR A 197 1.03 -26.98 -2.17
N GLY A 198 0.13 -27.37 -3.06
CA GLY A 198 -1.10 -26.62 -3.34
C GLY A 198 -2.07 -26.58 -2.15
N LYS A 199 -2.28 -27.71 -1.47
CA LYS A 199 -3.16 -27.79 -0.30
C LYS A 199 -2.65 -26.99 0.90
N MET A 200 -1.33 -27.02 1.16
CA MET A 200 -0.74 -26.21 2.24
C MET A 200 -0.80 -24.72 1.90
N ALA A 201 -0.52 -24.35 0.64
CA ALA A 201 -0.64 -22.98 0.19
C ALA A 201 -2.09 -22.46 0.26
N ALA A 202 -3.08 -23.27 -0.12
CA ALA A 202 -4.49 -22.90 0.02
C ALA A 202 -4.86 -22.68 1.49
N ALA A 203 -4.49 -23.59 2.37
CA ALA A 203 -4.84 -23.52 3.79
C ALA A 203 -4.26 -22.28 4.48
N ILE A 204 -2.99 -21.95 4.25
CA ILE A 204 -2.37 -20.76 4.85
C ILE A 204 -2.95 -19.47 4.26
N THR A 205 -3.33 -19.50 2.97
CA THR A 205 -3.99 -18.37 2.29
C THR A 205 -5.34 -18.06 2.94
N GLU A 206 -6.19 -19.07 3.10
CA GLU A 206 -7.49 -18.90 3.75
C GLU A 206 -7.36 -18.37 5.18
N GLY A 207 -6.44 -18.95 5.96
CA GLY A 207 -6.20 -18.51 7.33
C GLY A 207 -5.75 -17.05 7.42
N CYS A 208 -4.76 -16.65 6.63
CA CYS A 208 -4.25 -15.29 6.64
C CYS A 208 -5.29 -14.28 6.11
N GLN A 209 -5.95 -14.59 4.99
CA GLN A 209 -6.96 -13.71 4.40
C GLN A 209 -8.23 -13.56 5.27
N SER A 210 -8.50 -14.50 6.19
CA SER A 210 -9.60 -14.37 7.15
C SER A 210 -9.45 -13.15 8.08
N GLU A 211 -8.22 -12.68 8.29
CA GLU A 211 -7.92 -11.49 9.10
C GLU A 211 -7.97 -10.17 8.29
N GLY A 212 -8.37 -10.25 7.01
CA GLY A 212 -8.50 -9.08 6.15
C GLY A 212 -7.17 -8.53 5.62
N VAL A 213 -6.13 -9.34 5.59
CA VAL A 213 -4.83 -9.04 4.99
C VAL A 213 -4.55 -9.99 3.83
N SER A 214 -3.72 -9.59 2.88
CA SER A 214 -3.40 -10.39 1.70
C SER A 214 -2.17 -11.27 1.92
N ILE A 215 -2.15 -12.40 1.25
CA ILE A 215 -0.92 -13.16 0.99
C ILE A 215 -0.47 -12.95 -0.46
N THR A 216 0.77 -13.34 -0.77
CA THR A 216 1.33 -13.29 -2.11
C THR A 216 2.00 -14.62 -2.42
N LEU A 217 1.32 -15.48 -3.19
CA LEU A 217 1.92 -16.75 -3.62
C LEU A 217 3.16 -16.50 -4.47
N LYS A 218 4.30 -17.14 -4.14
CA LYS A 218 5.56 -16.92 -4.86
C LYS A 218 6.37 -18.20 -5.02
N HIS A 219 7.25 -18.28 -6.01
CA HIS A 219 7.49 -17.35 -7.10
C HIS A 219 6.88 -17.95 -8.36
N PHE A 220 6.03 -17.25 -9.03
CA PHE A 220 5.26 -17.75 -10.16
C PHE A 220 6.01 -17.52 -11.47
N THR A 221 6.69 -18.50 -12.07
CA THR A 221 6.74 -19.91 -11.68
C THR A 221 8.12 -20.50 -12.01
N THR A 222 8.35 -21.76 -11.64
CA THR A 222 9.55 -22.54 -11.98
C THR A 222 10.87 -22.01 -11.39
N ASN A 223 10.84 -21.25 -10.29
CA ASN A 223 12.04 -20.82 -9.56
C ASN A 223 12.57 -21.96 -8.67
N ASN A 224 13.09 -23.01 -9.30
CA ASN A 224 13.56 -24.22 -8.62
C ASN A 224 15.09 -24.23 -8.42
N LYS A 225 15.75 -23.10 -8.68
CA LYS A 225 17.21 -22.93 -8.61
C LYS A 225 17.56 -21.47 -8.36
N GLU A 226 18.40 -21.21 -7.37
CA GLU A 226 18.85 -19.86 -7.02
C GLU A 226 20.10 -19.41 -7.77
N THR A 227 20.95 -20.35 -8.25
CA THR A 227 22.13 -20.02 -9.02
C THR A 227 21.74 -19.34 -10.34
N ASN A 228 22.18 -18.09 -10.53
CA ASN A 228 21.86 -17.25 -11.70
C ASN A 228 20.34 -17.06 -11.92
N ARG A 229 19.55 -16.99 -10.86
CA ARG A 229 18.08 -16.94 -10.93
C ARG A 229 17.55 -15.84 -11.87
N ASN A 230 18.22 -14.69 -11.95
CA ASN A 230 17.82 -13.54 -12.80
C ASN A 230 18.10 -13.77 -14.30
N SER A 231 18.80 -14.83 -14.69
CA SER A 231 19.14 -15.14 -16.07
C SER A 231 18.94 -16.61 -16.41
N SER A 232 18.51 -17.42 -15.46
CA SER A 232 18.26 -18.83 -15.71
C SER A 232 16.94 -19.02 -16.48
N ASP A 233 16.94 -19.96 -17.43
CA ASP A 233 15.79 -20.26 -18.27
C ASP A 233 15.30 -21.69 -17.99
N SER A 234 14.15 -21.80 -17.37
CA SER A 234 13.51 -23.06 -17.05
C SER A 234 12.88 -23.65 -18.32
N ARG A 235 13.56 -24.60 -18.94
CA ARG A 235 13.07 -25.32 -20.12
C ARG A 235 12.22 -26.51 -19.72
N VAL A 236 10.90 -26.42 -19.96
CA VAL A 236 9.94 -27.42 -19.50
C VAL A 236 8.86 -27.64 -20.56
N SER A 237 8.43 -28.91 -20.74
CA SER A 237 7.29 -29.20 -21.61
C SER A 237 5.99 -28.70 -21.01
N GLU A 238 5.01 -28.40 -21.85
CA GLU A 238 3.68 -27.95 -21.38
C GLU A 238 3.06 -28.96 -20.40
N ARG A 239 3.17 -30.25 -20.69
CA ARG A 239 2.65 -31.30 -19.80
C ARG A 239 3.29 -31.24 -18.41
N ALA A 240 4.62 -31.19 -18.34
CA ALA A 240 5.32 -31.12 -17.06
C ALA A 240 5.05 -29.78 -16.35
N LEU A 241 4.94 -28.69 -17.09
CA LEU A 241 4.58 -27.39 -16.56
C LEU A 241 3.21 -27.45 -15.87
N ARG A 242 2.18 -27.96 -16.55
CA ARG A 242 0.80 -28.02 -16.03
C ARG A 242 0.61 -29.05 -14.93
N GLU A 243 1.22 -30.24 -15.07
CA GLU A 243 1.01 -31.34 -14.12
C GLU A 243 1.85 -31.22 -12.84
N ILE A 244 2.96 -30.48 -12.87
CA ILE A 244 3.91 -30.37 -11.76
C ILE A 244 4.07 -28.92 -11.30
N TYR A 245 4.64 -28.04 -12.15
CA TYR A 245 5.09 -26.73 -11.69
C TYR A 245 3.97 -25.72 -11.49
N LEU A 246 2.90 -25.81 -12.26
CA LEU A 246 1.70 -24.96 -12.12
C LEU A 246 0.66 -25.59 -11.22
N LYS A 247 0.67 -26.91 -11.03
CA LYS A 247 -0.41 -27.63 -10.36
C LYS A 247 -0.66 -27.18 -8.93
N GLY A 248 0.40 -26.89 -8.17
CA GLY A 248 0.28 -26.35 -6.82
C GLY A 248 -0.39 -24.97 -6.82
N PHE A 249 -0.01 -24.09 -7.71
CA PHE A 249 -0.62 -22.76 -7.87
C PHE A 249 -2.08 -22.87 -8.33
N GLU A 250 -2.39 -23.76 -9.29
CA GLU A 250 -3.76 -24.02 -9.72
C GLU A 250 -4.67 -24.41 -8.55
N ILE A 251 -4.20 -25.32 -7.69
CA ILE A 251 -4.95 -25.75 -6.50
C ILE A 251 -5.19 -24.57 -5.57
N ALA A 252 -4.15 -23.82 -5.22
CA ALA A 252 -4.25 -22.68 -4.32
C ALA A 252 -5.17 -21.57 -4.87
N VAL A 253 -5.09 -21.28 -6.17
CA VAL A 253 -5.99 -20.32 -6.82
C VAL A 253 -7.45 -20.78 -6.76
N LYS A 254 -7.72 -22.03 -7.16
CA LYS A 254 -9.11 -22.53 -7.24
C LYS A 254 -9.76 -22.73 -5.87
N GLU A 255 -8.97 -23.05 -4.84
CA GLU A 255 -9.50 -23.34 -3.51
C GLU A 255 -9.55 -22.11 -2.60
N ALA A 256 -8.57 -21.20 -2.68
CA ALA A 256 -8.44 -20.09 -1.73
C ALA A 256 -8.48 -18.68 -2.35
N GLN A 257 -8.45 -18.56 -3.69
CA GLN A 257 -8.43 -17.25 -4.37
C GLN A 257 -7.48 -16.25 -3.71
N PRO A 258 -6.16 -16.47 -3.79
CA PRO A 258 -5.19 -15.55 -3.22
C PRO A 258 -5.35 -14.16 -3.83
N TRP A 259 -5.22 -13.11 -3.01
CA TRP A 259 -5.42 -11.76 -3.52
C TRP A 259 -4.20 -11.23 -4.28
N SER A 260 -3.05 -11.87 -4.13
CA SER A 260 -1.82 -11.53 -4.84
C SER A 260 -1.00 -12.77 -5.22
N ILE A 261 -0.30 -12.69 -6.36
CA ILE A 261 0.71 -13.65 -6.82
C ILE A 261 1.94 -12.87 -7.30
N MET A 262 3.14 -13.30 -6.92
CA MET A 262 4.41 -12.72 -7.34
C MET A 262 5.04 -13.54 -8.44
N THR A 263 5.35 -12.90 -9.58
CA THR A 263 6.10 -13.51 -10.68
C THR A 263 7.56 -13.75 -10.30
N SER A 264 8.20 -14.73 -10.91
CA SER A 264 9.57 -15.09 -10.57
C SER A 264 10.61 -14.36 -11.44
N TYR A 265 11.87 -14.36 -11.00
CA TYR A 265 12.97 -13.75 -11.76
C TYR A 265 13.38 -14.50 -13.02
N ASN A 266 13.23 -15.84 -13.02
CA ASN A 266 13.72 -16.69 -14.10
C ASN A 266 12.86 -16.58 -15.35
N PHE A 267 13.49 -16.95 -16.47
CA PHE A 267 12.76 -17.17 -17.71
C PHE A 267 12.05 -18.53 -17.69
N LEU A 268 10.92 -18.60 -18.37
CA LEU A 268 10.19 -19.82 -18.67
C LEU A 268 10.14 -20.01 -20.19
N ASN A 269 10.85 -21.02 -20.69
CA ASN A 269 10.95 -21.30 -22.13
C ASN A 269 11.35 -20.06 -22.97
N GLY A 270 12.23 -19.20 -22.43
CA GLY A 270 12.77 -18.02 -23.09
C GLY A 270 12.00 -16.72 -22.88
N ILE A 271 10.92 -16.73 -22.09
CA ILE A 271 10.15 -15.53 -21.75
C ILE A 271 10.27 -15.26 -20.25
N GLU A 272 10.50 -14.03 -19.84
CA GLU A 272 10.41 -13.64 -18.42
C GLU A 272 8.99 -13.89 -17.92
N THR A 273 8.85 -14.47 -16.72
CA THR A 273 7.52 -14.87 -16.21
C THR A 273 6.56 -13.70 -16.06
N SER A 274 7.08 -12.52 -15.73
CA SER A 274 6.29 -11.28 -15.63
C SER A 274 5.83 -10.71 -16.98
N GLU A 275 6.47 -11.10 -18.10
CA GLU A 275 6.12 -10.72 -19.47
C GLU A 275 5.33 -11.81 -20.21
N ASN A 276 4.96 -12.89 -19.53
CA ASN A 276 4.38 -14.07 -20.15
C ASN A 276 2.85 -14.05 -20.10
N LYS A 277 2.23 -13.54 -21.16
CA LYS A 277 0.77 -13.41 -21.26
C LYS A 277 0.04 -14.75 -21.18
N ASP A 278 0.56 -15.82 -21.79
CA ASP A 278 -0.07 -17.13 -21.70
C ASP A 278 -0.12 -17.63 -20.28
N LEU A 279 0.96 -17.39 -19.52
CA LEU A 279 1.04 -17.76 -18.12
C LEU A 279 0.06 -16.94 -17.25
N LEU A 280 0.15 -15.60 -17.33
CA LEU A 280 -0.58 -14.71 -16.42
C LEU A 280 -2.04 -14.56 -16.81
N THR A 281 -2.32 -14.33 -18.10
CA THR A 281 -3.67 -14.03 -18.57
C THR A 281 -4.41 -15.30 -19.01
N ASN A 282 -3.86 -16.07 -19.96
CA ASN A 282 -4.62 -17.15 -20.59
C ASN A 282 -4.83 -18.32 -19.60
N ILE A 283 -3.75 -18.77 -18.94
CA ILE A 283 -3.82 -19.90 -18.00
C ILE A 283 -4.41 -19.44 -16.66
N THR A 284 -3.75 -18.49 -15.99
CA THR A 284 -4.11 -18.20 -14.60
C THR A 284 -5.44 -17.47 -14.50
N ARG A 285 -5.66 -16.42 -15.25
CA ARG A 285 -6.95 -15.71 -15.25
C ARG A 285 -8.01 -16.46 -16.05
N GLY A 286 -7.69 -16.90 -17.28
CA GLY A 286 -8.66 -17.50 -18.20
C GLY A 286 -9.10 -18.91 -17.80
N GLU A 287 -8.16 -19.83 -17.49
CA GLU A 287 -8.49 -21.22 -17.19
C GLU A 287 -8.78 -21.47 -15.70
N TRP A 288 -8.07 -20.77 -14.79
CA TRP A 288 -8.24 -20.97 -13.35
C TRP A 288 -9.22 -20.00 -12.70
N GLY A 289 -9.58 -18.90 -13.37
CA GLY A 289 -10.47 -17.87 -12.85
C GLY A 289 -9.82 -17.00 -11.76
N TYR A 290 -8.52 -16.70 -11.88
CA TYR A 290 -7.82 -15.86 -10.91
C TYR A 290 -8.24 -14.40 -11.02
N GLU A 291 -8.70 -13.82 -9.91
CA GLU A 291 -9.20 -12.44 -9.83
C GLU A 291 -8.25 -11.47 -9.12
N GLY A 292 -7.19 -11.97 -8.46
CA GLY A 292 -6.25 -11.15 -7.73
C GLY A 292 -5.24 -10.41 -8.61
N ILE A 293 -4.30 -9.71 -7.97
CA ILE A 293 -3.23 -9.00 -8.64
C ILE A 293 -2.00 -9.89 -8.90
N PHE A 294 -1.29 -9.59 -9.98
CA PHE A 294 0.09 -10.00 -10.15
C PHE A 294 1.03 -8.85 -9.80
N MET A 295 2.07 -9.14 -9.03
CA MET A 295 3.21 -8.24 -8.83
C MET A 295 4.50 -8.89 -9.29
N THR A 296 5.51 -8.08 -9.63
CA THR A 296 6.85 -8.61 -9.92
C THR A 296 7.61 -8.94 -8.65
N ASP A 297 8.57 -9.87 -8.74
CA ASP A 297 9.62 -9.93 -7.73
C ASP A 297 10.51 -8.67 -7.79
N TRP A 298 11.20 -8.36 -6.70
CA TRP A 298 11.87 -7.07 -6.46
C TRP A 298 13.03 -6.81 -7.40
N GLY A 299 12.92 -5.72 -8.17
CA GLY A 299 14.00 -5.28 -9.04
C GLY A 299 14.28 -6.23 -10.21
N ASN A 300 13.27 -6.92 -10.73
CA ASN A 300 13.41 -7.71 -11.95
C ASN A 300 13.81 -6.83 -13.15
N ASN A 301 14.39 -7.45 -14.18
CA ASN A 301 14.91 -6.73 -15.34
C ASN A 301 13.91 -6.59 -16.50
N SER A 302 12.67 -7.06 -16.33
CA SER A 302 11.64 -7.06 -17.36
C SER A 302 11.17 -5.66 -17.73
N ASN A 303 10.60 -5.53 -18.91
CA ASN A 303 10.08 -4.27 -19.43
C ASN A 303 8.68 -3.99 -18.89
N HIS A 304 8.49 -2.90 -18.16
CA HIS A 304 7.24 -2.56 -17.48
C HIS A 304 6.02 -2.52 -18.42
N ALA A 305 6.16 -2.03 -19.66
CA ALA A 305 5.04 -2.04 -20.62
C ALA A 305 4.67 -3.45 -21.08
N ARG A 306 5.65 -4.36 -21.23
CA ARG A 306 5.37 -5.76 -21.58
C ARG A 306 4.77 -6.53 -20.42
N GLU A 307 5.16 -6.19 -19.19
CA GLU A 307 4.53 -6.74 -17.98
C GLU A 307 3.04 -6.42 -17.95
N VAL A 308 2.66 -5.16 -18.18
CA VAL A 308 1.26 -4.73 -18.26
C VAL A 308 0.52 -5.49 -19.38
N LEU A 309 1.08 -5.59 -20.58
CA LEU A 309 0.51 -6.37 -21.70
C LEU A 309 0.31 -7.86 -21.37
N ALA A 310 1.16 -8.40 -20.52
CA ALA A 310 1.06 -9.79 -20.07
C ALA A 310 0.02 -9.99 -18.96
N GLY A 311 -0.46 -8.91 -18.32
CA GLY A 311 -1.41 -8.94 -17.22
C GLY A 311 -0.79 -8.91 -15.84
N ASN A 312 0.49 -8.48 -15.72
CA ASN A 312 1.13 -8.15 -14.44
C ASN A 312 0.68 -6.74 -14.01
N ASP A 313 0.17 -6.60 -12.81
CA ASP A 313 -0.55 -5.40 -12.38
C ASP A 313 0.35 -4.36 -11.74
N VAL A 314 1.34 -4.78 -10.95
CA VAL A 314 2.22 -3.88 -10.21
C VAL A 314 3.67 -4.29 -10.35
N LYS A 315 4.53 -3.35 -10.75
CA LYS A 315 5.99 -3.56 -10.77
C LYS A 315 6.61 -3.13 -9.44
N MET A 316 7.26 -4.08 -8.73
CA MET A 316 7.88 -3.87 -7.42
C MET A 316 9.41 -3.85 -7.47
N PRO A 317 10.10 -3.15 -6.56
CA PRO A 317 9.58 -2.18 -5.60
C PRO A 317 9.22 -0.86 -6.26
N SER A 318 9.74 -0.60 -7.46
CA SER A 318 9.47 0.59 -8.25
C SER A 318 9.62 0.28 -9.74
N GLY A 319 8.67 0.76 -10.51
CA GLY A 319 8.69 0.68 -11.98
C GLY A 319 8.94 2.05 -12.61
N SER A 320 8.41 2.26 -13.81
CA SER A 320 8.56 3.50 -14.55
C SER A 320 7.23 3.98 -15.13
N PRO A 321 6.48 4.83 -14.40
CA PRO A 321 5.28 5.46 -14.96
C PRO A 321 5.53 6.23 -16.26
N ALA A 322 6.74 6.81 -16.41
CA ALA A 322 7.15 7.48 -17.64
C ALA A 322 7.22 6.50 -18.83
N THR A 323 7.70 5.28 -18.62
CA THR A 323 7.75 4.22 -19.65
C THR A 323 6.33 3.82 -20.08
N LEU A 324 5.40 3.67 -19.13
CA LEU A 324 4.01 3.33 -19.42
C LEU A 324 3.32 4.44 -20.23
N LYS A 325 3.46 5.70 -19.82
CA LYS A 325 2.92 6.85 -20.59
C LYS A 325 3.54 6.96 -21.98
N ALA A 326 4.82 6.68 -22.12
CA ALA A 326 5.47 6.66 -23.44
C ALA A 326 4.95 5.50 -24.31
N ALA A 327 4.65 4.34 -23.72
CA ALA A 327 4.07 3.20 -24.41
C ALA A 327 2.64 3.47 -24.87
N LEU A 328 1.80 4.12 -24.05
CA LEU A 328 0.47 4.63 -24.46
C LEU A 328 0.57 5.58 -25.65
N LYS A 329 1.46 6.59 -25.54
CA LYS A 329 1.65 7.57 -26.62
C LYS A 329 2.09 6.95 -27.95
N LYS A 330 2.83 5.82 -27.89
CA LYS A 330 3.29 5.08 -29.07
C LYS A 330 2.28 4.04 -29.56
N GLY A 331 1.15 3.86 -28.89
CA GLY A 331 0.17 2.81 -29.21
C GLY A 331 0.69 1.39 -28.97
N ILE A 332 1.71 1.22 -28.12
CA ILE A 332 2.20 -0.09 -27.66
C ILE A 332 1.27 -0.63 -26.58
N LEU A 333 0.83 0.22 -25.66
CA LEU A 333 -0.22 -0.05 -24.69
C LEU A 333 -1.50 0.64 -25.14
N LYS A 334 -2.62 0.01 -24.90
CA LYS A 334 -3.93 0.66 -24.87
C LYS A 334 -4.17 1.20 -23.47
N ARG A 335 -5.03 2.20 -23.36
CA ARG A 335 -5.46 2.72 -22.05
C ARG A 335 -6.15 1.64 -21.23
N SER A 336 -6.95 0.77 -21.85
CA SER A 336 -7.61 -0.38 -21.20
C SER A 336 -6.64 -1.34 -20.53
N ASP A 337 -5.40 -1.51 -21.04
CA ASP A 337 -4.40 -2.37 -20.38
C ASP A 337 -4.04 -1.84 -18.99
N LEU A 338 -3.95 -0.51 -18.82
CA LEU A 338 -3.69 0.12 -17.52
C LEU A 338 -4.94 0.22 -16.66
N GLU A 339 -6.11 0.39 -17.25
CA GLU A 339 -7.40 0.37 -16.56
C GLU A 339 -7.63 -0.99 -15.91
N ASP A 340 -7.33 -2.07 -16.62
CA ASP A 340 -7.39 -3.43 -16.09
C ASP A 340 -6.47 -3.64 -14.88
N CYS A 341 -5.23 -3.12 -14.93
CA CYS A 341 -4.29 -3.19 -13.79
C CYS A 341 -4.83 -2.41 -12.59
N ALA A 342 -5.31 -1.18 -12.81
CA ALA A 342 -5.87 -0.33 -11.77
C ALA A 342 -7.12 -0.97 -11.14
N GLU A 343 -8.02 -1.52 -11.96
CA GLU A 343 -9.23 -2.20 -11.50
C GLU A 343 -8.91 -3.35 -10.54
N ARG A 344 -7.99 -4.26 -10.95
CA ARG A 344 -7.61 -5.41 -10.11
C ARG A 344 -6.95 -4.95 -8.81
N LEU A 345 -6.09 -3.93 -8.87
CA LEU A 345 -5.44 -3.38 -7.68
C LEU A 345 -6.47 -2.78 -6.71
N VAL A 346 -7.37 -1.92 -7.16
CA VAL A 346 -8.35 -1.28 -6.27
C VAL A 346 -9.39 -2.28 -5.77
N LYS A 347 -9.76 -3.30 -6.54
CA LYS A 347 -10.58 -4.44 -6.07
C LYS A 347 -9.89 -5.19 -4.92
N MET A 348 -8.59 -5.42 -5.01
CA MET A 348 -7.81 -6.03 -3.94
C MET A 348 -7.75 -5.10 -2.72
N ILE A 349 -7.48 -3.81 -2.91
CA ILE A 349 -7.45 -2.81 -1.83
C ILE A 349 -8.77 -2.76 -1.07
N MET A 350 -9.93 -2.85 -1.72
CA MET A 350 -11.22 -2.88 -1.03
C MET A 350 -11.44 -4.13 -0.17
N LYS A 351 -10.69 -5.22 -0.39
CA LYS A 351 -10.75 -6.45 0.42
C LYS A 351 -9.93 -6.34 1.70
N VAL A 352 -8.79 -5.61 1.66
CA VAL A 352 -7.87 -5.53 2.81
C VAL A 352 -8.39 -4.61 3.90
N ASN A 353 -8.03 -4.94 5.16
CA ASN A 353 -8.50 -4.25 6.36
C ASN A 353 -8.18 -2.75 6.36
N ILE A 354 -7.04 -2.33 5.77
CA ILE A 354 -6.65 -0.93 5.70
C ILE A 354 -7.73 -0.04 5.01
N PHE A 355 -8.48 -0.60 4.04
CA PHE A 355 -9.59 0.11 3.43
C PHE A 355 -10.72 0.31 4.45
N LYS A 356 -11.05 -0.73 5.23
CA LYS A 356 -12.07 -0.64 6.28
C LYS A 356 -11.68 0.36 7.36
N GLU A 357 -10.44 0.32 7.82
CA GLU A 357 -9.95 1.18 8.89
C GLU A 357 -9.83 2.64 8.45
N LYS A 358 -9.22 2.90 7.30
CA LYS A 358 -8.95 4.27 6.85
C LYS A 358 -10.10 4.92 6.10
N ILE A 359 -10.95 4.14 5.43
CA ILE A 359 -12.02 4.67 4.58
C ILE A 359 -13.40 4.47 5.19
N LEU A 360 -13.73 3.24 5.65
CA LEU A 360 -15.05 2.95 6.20
C LEU A 360 -15.19 3.36 7.66
N ASN A 361 -14.15 3.17 8.47
CA ASN A 361 -14.12 3.48 9.90
C ASN A 361 -12.86 4.25 10.29
N PRO A 362 -12.63 5.46 9.74
CA PRO A 362 -11.42 6.22 10.04
C PRO A 362 -11.39 6.61 11.53
N VAL A 363 -10.19 6.59 12.11
CA VAL A 363 -9.99 7.10 13.46
C VAL A 363 -10.46 8.55 13.53
N THR A 364 -11.41 8.84 14.41
CA THR A 364 -11.98 10.16 14.58
C THR A 364 -11.59 10.72 15.93
N VAL A 365 -10.90 11.86 15.93
CA VAL A 365 -10.49 12.53 17.17
C VAL A 365 -11.59 13.46 17.66
N ALA A 366 -12.03 13.27 18.89
CA ALA A 366 -13.05 14.14 19.48
C ALA A 366 -12.44 15.51 19.86
N ILE A 367 -13.05 16.59 19.38
CA ILE A 367 -12.73 17.96 19.80
C ILE A 367 -13.81 18.45 20.75
N GLY A 368 -13.47 18.52 22.02
CA GLY A 368 -14.33 19.02 23.08
C GLY A 368 -14.13 20.50 23.39
N ASP A 369 -14.51 20.90 24.63
CA ASP A 369 -14.36 22.28 25.09
C ASP A 369 -12.87 22.65 25.34
N ASP A 370 -12.02 21.68 25.65
CA ASP A 370 -10.56 21.81 25.82
C ASP A 370 -9.89 20.52 25.31
N THR A 371 -9.10 20.60 24.22
CA THR A 371 -8.53 19.41 23.59
C THR A 371 -7.13 19.66 23.06
N TYR A 372 -6.16 18.88 23.54
CA TYR A 372 -4.85 18.75 22.93
C TYR A 372 -4.90 17.67 21.85
N PHE A 373 -4.60 18.08 20.64
CA PHE A 373 -4.59 17.23 19.47
C PHE A 373 -3.14 16.95 19.05
N LYS A 374 -2.65 15.74 19.28
CA LYS A 374 -1.30 15.30 18.89
C LYS A 374 -1.20 15.16 17.39
N ALA A 375 -0.36 15.99 16.75
CA ALA A 375 -0.27 16.08 15.30
C ALA A 375 0.34 14.82 14.64
N ALA A 376 1.22 14.08 15.32
CA ALA A 376 1.80 12.85 14.81
C ALA A 376 1.00 11.59 15.13
N GLU A 377 0.05 11.69 16.07
CA GLU A 377 -0.86 10.61 16.42
C GLU A 377 -2.15 10.73 15.60
N ASN A 378 -2.80 9.61 15.29
CA ASN A 378 -4.06 9.61 14.54
C ASN A 378 -3.99 10.21 13.12
N ILE A 379 -2.80 10.23 12.51
CA ILE A 379 -2.67 10.62 11.10
C ILE A 379 -3.42 9.61 10.24
N LEU A 380 -4.44 10.06 9.52
CA LEU A 380 -5.08 9.26 8.48
C LEU A 380 -4.19 9.17 7.26
N TRP A 381 -3.51 10.29 6.94
CA TRP A 381 -2.64 10.38 5.79
C TRP A 381 -1.63 11.51 5.93
N SER A 382 -0.43 11.31 5.36
CA SER A 382 0.58 12.36 5.23
C SER A 382 1.36 12.22 3.92
N GLN A 383 1.88 13.34 3.43
CA GLN A 383 2.84 13.37 2.35
C GLN A 383 4.15 13.95 2.90
N THR A 384 5.22 13.18 2.90
CA THR A 384 6.56 13.47 3.40
C THR A 384 6.67 13.74 4.91
N ALA A 385 5.75 14.52 5.51
CA ALA A 385 5.72 14.71 6.97
C ALA A 385 5.45 13.37 7.68
N ARG A 386 6.25 13.06 8.69
CA ARG A 386 6.15 11.80 9.44
C ARG A 386 6.38 12.00 10.93
N GLY A 387 5.86 11.06 11.72
CA GLY A 387 6.06 11.07 13.16
C GLY A 387 7.50 10.72 13.53
N GLU A 388 8.09 11.51 14.42
CA GLU A 388 9.36 11.21 15.09
C GLU A 388 9.17 11.36 16.61
N ASN A 389 10.09 10.82 17.40
CA ASN A 389 9.99 10.92 18.86
C ASN A 389 10.25 12.36 19.31
N THR A 390 9.33 12.93 20.10
CA THR A 390 9.49 14.27 20.63
C THR A 390 10.26 14.31 21.94
N SER A 391 11.04 15.36 22.16
CA SER A 391 11.64 15.69 23.45
C SER A 391 10.83 16.71 24.26
N ASP A 392 9.60 17.04 23.83
CA ASP A 392 8.73 17.95 24.57
C ASP A 392 8.22 17.29 25.87
N GLU A 393 7.82 18.09 26.85
CA GLU A 393 7.44 17.65 28.20
C GLU A 393 6.31 16.62 28.22
N ASP A 394 5.41 16.67 27.23
CA ASP A 394 4.26 15.78 27.12
C ASP A 394 4.57 14.43 26.44
N GLY A 395 5.79 14.26 25.92
CA GLY A 395 6.27 13.02 25.31
C GLY A 395 5.50 12.58 24.07
N GLY A 396 5.68 11.33 23.64
CA GLY A 396 5.05 10.77 22.45
C GLY A 396 5.76 11.13 21.16
N LYS A 397 5.01 11.45 20.10
CA LYS A 397 5.57 11.78 18.78
C LYS A 397 5.18 13.18 18.34
N ASP A 398 6.08 13.82 17.58
CA ASP A 398 5.82 15.05 16.83
C ASP A 398 5.93 14.81 15.33
N LEU A 399 5.41 15.72 14.52
CA LEU A 399 5.63 15.75 13.08
C LEU A 399 6.98 16.39 12.78
N GLY A 400 7.88 15.61 12.19
CA GLY A 400 9.12 16.06 11.58
C GLY A 400 9.07 16.00 10.06
N TYR A 401 10.17 16.38 9.41
CA TYR A 401 10.33 16.35 7.95
C TYR A 401 9.22 17.13 7.21
N CYS A 402 8.82 18.25 7.79
CA CYS A 402 7.75 19.12 7.30
C CYS A 402 8.29 20.11 6.28
N ASP A 403 8.54 19.65 5.06
CA ASP A 403 8.96 20.50 3.95
C ASP A 403 7.78 21.26 3.33
N ALA A 404 8.06 22.35 2.63
CA ALA A 404 7.04 23.10 1.90
C ALA A 404 6.31 22.19 0.90
N GLY A 405 4.98 22.17 0.97
CA GLY A 405 4.13 21.28 0.21
C GLY A 405 3.78 19.96 0.93
N ALA A 406 4.46 19.64 2.04
CA ALA A 406 4.06 18.53 2.90
C ALA A 406 2.71 18.80 3.56
N TRP A 407 1.98 17.74 3.86
CA TRP A 407 0.69 17.87 4.56
C TRP A 407 0.34 16.60 5.33
N THR A 408 -0.53 16.76 6.34
CA THR A 408 -1.15 15.67 7.10
C THR A 408 -2.66 15.88 7.16
N GLN A 409 -3.43 14.80 7.21
CA GLN A 409 -4.89 14.85 7.25
C GLN A 409 -5.43 13.94 8.34
N TYR A 410 -6.53 14.37 8.92
CA TYR A 410 -7.19 13.76 10.07
C TYR A 410 -8.70 13.82 9.90
N GLN A 411 -9.42 12.95 10.61
CA GLN A 411 -10.84 13.13 10.86
C GLN A 411 -11.05 13.57 12.31
N ILE A 412 -11.84 14.61 12.49
CA ILE A 412 -12.20 15.13 13.81
C ILE A 412 -13.72 15.13 13.98
N ASN A 413 -14.19 14.97 15.22
CA ASN A 413 -15.59 15.15 15.58
C ASN A 413 -15.71 16.27 16.60
N VAL A 414 -16.23 17.41 16.17
CA VAL A 414 -16.42 18.60 16.99
C VAL A 414 -17.69 18.43 17.80
N ALA A 415 -17.56 18.40 19.12
CA ALA A 415 -18.70 18.15 20.02
C ALA A 415 -19.74 19.27 20.01
N LYS A 416 -19.33 20.53 19.86
CA LYS A 416 -20.22 21.72 19.90
C LYS A 416 -19.74 22.76 18.90
N SER A 417 -20.68 23.38 18.16
CA SER A 417 -20.38 24.56 17.36
C SER A 417 -19.92 25.73 18.24
N GLY A 418 -19.06 26.59 17.70
CA GLY A 418 -18.63 27.80 18.38
C GLY A 418 -17.30 28.36 17.92
N THR A 419 -16.85 29.36 18.64
CA THR A 419 -15.52 29.94 18.46
C THR A 419 -14.53 29.19 19.34
N TYR A 420 -13.41 28.79 18.73
CA TYR A 420 -12.30 28.11 19.41
C TYR A 420 -11.04 28.96 19.32
N SER A 421 -10.30 29.02 20.43
CA SER A 421 -8.93 29.49 20.43
C SER A 421 -8.02 28.32 20.03
N LEU A 422 -7.31 28.43 18.91
CA LEU A 422 -6.42 27.42 18.39
C LEU A 422 -4.98 27.87 18.52
N SER A 423 -4.18 27.18 19.31
CA SER A 423 -2.72 27.36 19.39
C SER A 423 -1.99 26.13 18.87
N ALA A 424 -0.70 26.28 18.55
CA ALA A 424 0.14 25.22 18.02
C ALA A 424 1.48 25.16 18.76
N ARG A 425 1.97 23.95 19.04
CA ARG A 425 3.28 23.70 19.65
C ARG A 425 4.29 23.34 18.59
N SER A 426 5.25 24.22 18.36
CA SER A 426 6.19 24.10 17.24
C SER A 426 7.65 24.26 17.68
N ALA A 427 8.55 23.63 16.95
CA ALA A 427 10.00 23.78 17.08
C ALA A 427 10.63 24.14 15.74
N SER A 428 11.69 24.95 15.74
CA SER A 428 12.42 25.32 14.51
C SER A 428 13.88 25.62 14.84
N ASN A 429 14.81 24.99 14.11
CA ASN A 429 16.24 25.11 14.39
C ASN A 429 16.83 26.51 14.04
N ALA A 430 16.32 27.13 12.97
CA ALA A 430 16.90 28.40 12.46
C ALA A 430 15.85 29.50 12.25
N GLY A 431 14.60 29.23 12.61
CA GLY A 431 13.46 30.04 12.19
C GLY A 431 13.07 29.72 10.75
N GLY A 432 11.86 30.07 10.38
CA GLY A 432 11.20 29.62 9.15
C GLY A 432 10.27 28.45 9.44
N GLY A 433 9.56 28.03 8.42
CA GLY A 433 8.47 27.09 8.54
C GLY A 433 7.16 27.81 8.83
N ALA A 434 6.18 27.52 8.00
CA ALA A 434 4.82 27.98 8.16
C ALA A 434 3.85 26.86 7.76
N PHE A 435 2.68 26.84 8.38
CA PHE A 435 1.65 25.87 8.06
C PHE A 435 0.25 26.45 8.22
N ASP A 436 -0.62 25.98 7.35
CA ASP A 436 -2.03 26.32 7.34
C ASP A 436 -2.84 25.17 7.96
N ILE A 437 -3.89 25.49 8.68
CA ILE A 437 -4.88 24.54 9.16
C ILE A 437 -6.17 24.74 8.36
N LEU A 438 -6.64 23.64 7.76
CA LEU A 438 -7.88 23.64 6.98
C LEU A 438 -8.90 22.71 7.62
N ALA A 439 -10.17 23.14 7.63
CA ALA A 439 -11.32 22.30 7.95
C ALA A 439 -12.16 22.18 6.67
N ASP A 440 -12.47 20.94 6.24
CA ASP A 440 -13.22 20.64 5.02
C ASP A 440 -12.72 21.41 3.79
N GLY A 441 -11.38 21.51 3.67
CA GLY A 441 -10.70 22.22 2.59
C GLY A 441 -10.69 23.76 2.72
N THR A 442 -11.33 24.33 3.74
CA THR A 442 -11.32 25.78 3.99
C THR A 442 -10.26 26.10 5.04
N LYS A 443 -9.35 27.03 4.71
CA LYS A 443 -8.34 27.49 5.66
C LYS A 443 -8.99 28.23 6.84
N ILE A 444 -8.70 27.76 8.06
CA ILE A 444 -9.23 28.29 9.32
C ILE A 444 -8.17 28.96 10.19
N ALA A 445 -6.90 28.61 10.04
CA ALA A 445 -5.77 29.24 10.73
C ALA A 445 -4.48 29.14 9.90
N SER A 446 -3.48 29.98 10.24
CA SER A 446 -2.16 29.99 9.62
C SER A 446 -1.11 30.32 10.69
N PHE A 447 -0.10 29.46 10.83
CA PHE A 447 0.96 29.62 11.83
C PHE A 447 2.32 29.78 11.16
N LYS A 448 3.16 30.61 11.78
CA LYS A 448 4.56 30.76 11.39
C LYS A 448 5.46 30.41 12.58
N ALA A 449 6.35 29.44 12.39
CA ALA A 449 7.25 29.00 13.42
C ALA A 449 8.31 30.08 13.73
N VAL A 450 8.66 30.22 15.00
CA VAL A 450 9.75 31.09 15.44
C VAL A 450 11.02 30.28 15.65
N ASN A 451 12.18 30.93 15.58
CA ASN A 451 13.46 30.28 15.86
C ASN A 451 13.50 29.86 17.35
N THR A 452 13.55 28.59 17.61
CA THR A 452 13.69 28.01 18.96
C THR A 452 15.12 27.49 19.24
N GLY A 453 15.99 27.49 18.21
CA GLY A 453 17.38 27.04 18.30
C GLY A 453 17.54 25.51 18.33
N GLY A 454 16.56 24.78 17.82
CA GLY A 454 16.64 23.31 17.68
C GLY A 454 15.32 22.69 17.23
N TRP A 455 15.41 21.57 16.49
CA TRP A 455 14.25 20.81 15.98
C TRP A 455 13.39 20.19 17.09
N GLN A 456 13.93 20.07 18.27
CA GLN A 456 13.30 19.51 19.46
C GLN A 456 13.28 20.53 20.64
N LYS A 457 13.38 21.82 20.35
CA LYS A 457 13.17 22.92 21.32
C LYS A 457 11.84 23.56 21.02
N TRP A 458 10.90 23.42 21.92
CA TRP A 458 9.50 23.69 21.70
C TRP A 458 9.02 25.03 22.24
N THR A 459 8.14 25.68 21.51
CA THR A 459 7.39 26.85 21.94
C THR A 459 5.95 26.79 21.48
N THR A 460 5.05 27.40 22.23
CA THR A 460 3.65 27.53 21.83
C THR A 460 3.48 28.81 21.02
N LEU A 461 2.96 28.68 19.81
CA LEU A 461 2.64 29.81 18.93
C LEU A 461 1.34 30.48 19.40
N GLU A 462 1.23 31.79 19.13
CA GLU A 462 0.09 32.60 19.51
C GLU A 462 -1.22 32.01 18.98
N ALA A 463 -2.23 31.96 19.86
CA ALA A 463 -3.51 31.40 19.56
C ALA A 463 -4.32 32.25 18.57
N GLN A 464 -5.01 31.61 17.65
CA GLN A 464 -5.91 32.24 16.68
C GLN A 464 -7.35 31.84 16.94
N GLN A 465 -8.26 32.77 16.68
CA GLN A 465 -9.69 32.51 16.81
C GLN A 465 -10.23 31.87 15.54
N ILE A 466 -10.79 30.68 15.66
CA ILE A 466 -11.38 29.91 14.55
C ILE A 466 -12.85 29.60 14.85
N LYS A 467 -13.62 29.32 13.81
CA LYS A 467 -15.00 28.82 13.95
C LYS A 467 -15.06 27.37 13.52
N LEU A 468 -15.68 26.54 14.32
CA LEU A 468 -15.99 25.16 13.99
C LEU A 468 -17.47 24.88 14.24
N GLU A 469 -18.08 24.12 13.34
CA GLU A 469 -19.44 23.61 13.53
C GLU A 469 -19.38 22.23 14.22
N ALA A 470 -20.44 21.85 14.92
CA ALA A 470 -20.54 20.51 15.50
C ALA A 470 -20.68 19.46 14.40
N GLY A 471 -20.02 18.32 14.58
CA GLY A 471 -20.06 17.21 13.65
C GLY A 471 -18.69 16.73 13.22
N VAL A 472 -18.69 15.84 12.24
CA VAL A 472 -17.47 15.25 11.69
C VAL A 472 -16.90 16.13 10.59
N HIS A 473 -15.61 16.44 10.68
CA HIS A 473 -14.87 17.27 9.74
C HIS A 473 -13.55 16.64 9.36
N THR A 474 -13.08 16.97 8.16
CA THR A 474 -11.70 16.71 7.75
C THR A 474 -10.82 17.85 8.22
N LEU A 475 -9.86 17.57 9.11
CA LEU A 475 -8.82 18.52 9.49
C LEU A 475 -7.56 18.24 8.66
N ARG A 476 -6.97 19.27 8.06
CA ARG A 476 -5.72 19.16 7.30
C ARG A 476 -4.71 20.20 7.75
N ILE A 477 -3.47 19.78 7.90
CA ILE A 477 -2.32 20.65 8.16
C ILE A 477 -1.47 20.67 6.91
N GLU A 478 -1.28 21.84 6.28
CA GLU A 478 -0.47 22.03 5.09
C GLU A 478 0.75 22.89 5.43
N PHE A 479 1.95 22.35 5.22
CA PHE A 479 3.19 23.09 5.42
C PHE A 479 3.50 23.95 4.19
N THR A 480 3.41 25.26 4.37
CA THR A 480 3.62 26.24 3.27
C THR A 480 5.06 26.69 3.15
N GLU A 481 5.84 26.59 4.22
CA GLU A 481 7.29 26.84 4.27
C GLU A 481 7.99 25.72 5.03
N SER A 482 9.18 25.27 4.56
CA SER A 482 10.02 24.29 5.28
C SER A 482 10.65 24.91 6.52
N GLY A 483 10.94 24.09 7.54
CA GLY A 483 11.78 24.48 8.66
C GLY A 483 11.10 24.48 10.03
N SER A 484 10.02 23.74 10.20
CA SER A 484 9.38 23.55 11.50
C SER A 484 8.97 22.10 11.75
N ASN A 485 9.03 21.69 13.02
CA ASN A 485 8.34 20.53 13.56
C ASN A 485 7.07 20.96 14.26
N LEU A 486 6.07 20.08 14.35
CA LEU A 486 4.79 20.35 15.00
C LEU A 486 4.43 19.21 15.95
N ASN A 487 4.31 19.51 17.26
CA ASN A 487 3.92 18.52 18.26
C ASN A 487 2.39 18.38 18.37
N TRP A 488 1.71 19.47 18.71
CA TRP A 488 0.27 19.44 18.90
C TRP A 488 -0.42 20.74 18.47
N LEU A 489 -1.74 20.62 18.27
CA LEU A 489 -2.70 21.71 18.20
C LEU A 489 -3.55 21.69 19.47
N HIS A 490 -3.86 22.85 20.04
CA HIS A 490 -4.68 22.96 21.24
C HIS A 490 -5.93 23.77 20.93
N PHE A 491 -7.08 23.12 21.03
CA PHE A 491 -8.40 23.68 20.78
C PHE A 491 -9.06 24.00 22.13
N VAL A 492 -9.37 25.27 22.37
CA VAL A 492 -10.10 25.72 23.56
C VAL A 492 -11.37 26.48 23.13
N ARG A 493 -12.54 25.93 23.41
CA ARG A 493 -13.80 26.55 23.04
C ARG A 493 -14.06 27.77 23.91
N GLN A 494 -14.45 28.89 23.32
CA GLN A 494 -14.90 30.07 24.08
C GLN A 494 -16.17 29.75 24.84
N SER A 495 -16.26 30.25 26.07
CA SER A 495 -17.48 30.10 26.86
C SER A 495 -18.63 30.88 26.23
N GLU A 496 -19.88 30.42 26.39
CA GLU A 496 -21.08 31.11 25.93
C GLU A 496 -21.18 32.54 26.49
N TYR A 497 -20.63 32.76 27.67
CA TYR A 497 -20.56 34.07 28.29
C TYR A 497 -19.72 35.05 27.45
N ILE A 498 -18.54 34.66 27.02
CA ILE A 498 -17.66 35.48 26.17
C ILE A 498 -18.28 35.70 24.80
N GLU A 499 -18.85 34.67 24.17
CA GLU A 499 -19.56 34.81 22.89
C GLU A 499 -20.73 35.79 22.98
N ASN A 500 -21.48 35.78 24.07
CA ASN A 500 -22.60 36.72 24.30
C ASN A 500 -22.11 38.14 24.55
N LEU A 501 -21.00 38.31 25.28
CA LEU A 501 -20.40 39.65 25.46
C LEU A 501 -19.90 40.23 24.12
N GLU A 502 -19.26 39.42 23.27
CA GLU A 502 -18.84 39.87 21.93
C GLU A 502 -20.03 40.25 21.05
N LYS A 503 -21.12 39.48 21.08
CA LYS A 503 -22.35 39.81 20.35
C LYS A 503 -22.94 41.13 20.82
N LEU A 504 -23.03 41.35 22.14
CA LEU A 504 -23.51 42.58 22.73
C LEU A 504 -22.62 43.78 22.38
N TYR A 505 -21.29 43.60 22.43
CA TYR A 505 -20.34 44.63 22.04
C TYR A 505 -20.46 45.01 20.56
N LYS A 506 -20.54 44.02 19.65
CA LYS A 506 -20.75 44.26 18.21
C LYS A 506 -22.09 44.99 17.94
N ALA A 507 -23.15 44.57 18.62
CA ALA A 507 -24.46 45.24 18.51
C ALA A 507 -24.41 46.68 19.01
N TRP A 508 -23.69 46.93 20.11
CA TRP A 508 -23.49 48.28 20.65
C TRP A 508 -22.61 49.15 19.73
N ALA A 509 -21.51 48.61 19.21
CA ALA A 509 -20.60 49.30 18.29
C ALA A 509 -21.23 49.63 16.92
N SER A 510 -22.26 48.88 16.50
CA SER A 510 -23.01 49.13 15.26
C SER A 510 -24.15 50.11 15.41
N GLN A 511 -24.49 50.56 16.65
CA GLN A 511 -25.45 51.61 16.86
C GLN A 511 -24.79 52.95 16.54
N ASP A 512 -25.12 53.47 15.38
CA ASP A 512 -24.73 54.82 14.97
C ASP A 512 -25.35 55.82 15.99
N LEU A 513 -24.50 56.44 16.79
CA LEU A 513 -24.89 57.52 17.70
C LEU A 513 -24.98 58.80 16.88
N SER A 514 -25.96 58.87 15.97
CA SER A 514 -26.36 60.13 15.32
C SER A 514 -27.38 60.89 16.14
#